data_7d000b9c22e7d17b8952abf141ecc49c
#
_entry.id   7d000b9c22e7d17b8952abf141ecc49c
#
_cell.length_a   1.000
_cell.length_b   1.000
_cell.length_c   1.000
_cell.angle_alpha   90.00
_cell.angle_beta   90.00
_cell.angle_gamma   90.00
#
_symmetry.space_group_name_H-M   'P 1'
#
loop_
_entity.id
_entity.type
_entity.pdbx_description
1 polymer ?
#
loop_
_entity_poly.entity_id
_entity_poly.type
_entity_poly.pdbx_seq_one_letter_code
_entity_poly.pdbx_strand_id
1 'polypeptide(L)'
;MKKSIFIILLLAMSSQVFSQITELKEVEITAVNYKYLSAVDSEDNAITVQELEAKVAMFDIKSSEFYNDEYDTYNIYFYIPDGKILAAYDKDGNLIRTIEKFKNVKLPIAVTQAIAKRFPNWSIVSDVYFVSFHSD
;
A
#
# COMPACT_ATOMS: atom_id res chain seq x y z
N MET A 1 55.86 -13.33 22.13
CA MET A 1 54.88 -14.36 21.65
C MET A 1 53.47 -14.24 22.28
N LYS A 2 53.34 -14.06 23.59
CA LYS A 2 51.98 -13.96 24.22
C LYS A 2 51.18 -12.73 23.78
N LYS A 3 51.79 -11.58 23.48
CA LYS A 3 51.13 -10.38 23.02
C LYS A 3 50.63 -10.49 21.56
N SER A 4 51.35 -11.22 20.72
CA SER A 4 50.94 -11.44 19.31
C SER A 4 49.72 -12.38 19.19
N ILE A 5 49.61 -13.35 20.08
CA ILE A 5 48.46 -14.29 20.13
C ILE A 5 47.19 -13.53 20.55
N PHE A 6 47.31 -12.55 21.46
CA PHE A 6 46.19 -11.75 21.93
C PHE A 6 45.61 -10.82 20.83
N ILE A 7 46.49 -10.26 19.99
CA ILE A 7 46.11 -9.41 18.85
C ILE A 7 45.37 -10.26 17.78
N ILE A 8 45.83 -11.46 17.49
CA ILE A 8 45.20 -12.38 16.54
C ILE A 8 43.84 -12.82 17.04
N LEU A 9 43.70 -13.07 18.35
CA LEU A 9 42.40 -13.43 18.95
C LEU A 9 41.41 -12.27 18.89
N LEU A 10 41.85 -11.03 19.07
CA LEU A 10 40.99 -9.83 18.96
C LEU A 10 40.53 -9.57 17.53
N LEU A 11 41.39 -9.85 16.53
CA LEU A 11 41.02 -9.71 15.10
C LEU A 11 39.99 -10.78 14.67
N ALA A 12 40.04 -11.98 15.25
CA ALA A 12 39.10 -13.05 14.93
C ALA A 12 37.70 -12.81 15.47
N MET A 13 37.54 -11.97 16.50
CA MET A 13 36.20 -11.62 17.05
C MET A 13 35.51 -10.49 16.30
N SER A 14 36.20 -9.76 15.42
CA SER A 14 35.62 -8.63 14.67
C SER A 14 34.90 -9.04 13.36
N SER A 15 34.93 -10.32 12.98
CA SER A 15 34.32 -10.80 11.72
C SER A 15 32.87 -11.29 11.87
N GLN A 16 32.24 -11.12 13.02
CA GLN A 16 30.82 -11.47 13.24
C GLN A 16 29.89 -10.31 12.87
N VAL A 17 30.14 -9.65 11.74
CA VAL A 17 29.12 -8.80 11.12
C VAL A 17 28.15 -9.74 10.42
N PHE A 18 27.15 -10.23 11.15
CA PHE A 18 25.97 -10.82 10.54
C PHE A 18 25.27 -9.71 9.77
N SER A 19 25.49 -9.66 8.48
CA SER A 19 24.59 -8.98 7.57
C SER A 19 23.25 -9.68 7.69
N GLN A 20 22.33 -9.12 8.47
CA GLN A 20 20.96 -9.52 8.43
C GLN A 20 20.43 -9.05 7.06
N ILE A 21 20.54 -9.92 6.07
CA ILE A 21 19.77 -9.81 4.85
C ILE A 21 18.33 -10.06 5.31
N THR A 22 17.60 -8.99 5.57
CA THR A 22 16.15 -9.06 5.69
C THR A 22 15.66 -9.37 4.27
N GLU A 23 15.43 -10.65 3.98
CA GLU A 23 14.69 -11.03 2.79
C GLU A 23 13.32 -10.35 2.92
N LEU A 24 13.13 -9.29 2.12
CA LEU A 24 11.81 -8.75 1.88
C LEU A 24 11.00 -9.91 1.32
N LYS A 25 9.96 -10.34 2.03
CA LYS A 25 9.02 -11.32 1.49
C LYS A 25 8.53 -10.76 0.18
N GLU A 26 8.85 -11.43 -0.92
CA GLU A 26 8.27 -11.16 -2.22
C GLU A 26 6.76 -11.27 -2.06
N VAL A 27 6.08 -10.15 -2.15
CA VAL A 27 4.62 -10.12 -2.05
C VAL A 27 4.11 -10.56 -3.41
N GLU A 28 3.77 -11.83 -3.53
CA GLU A 28 3.08 -12.36 -4.69
C GLU A 28 1.69 -11.71 -4.76
N ILE A 29 1.56 -10.65 -5.55
CA ILE A 29 0.28 -10.01 -5.81
C ILE A 29 -0.53 -11.01 -6.61
N THR A 30 -1.56 -11.58 -6.00
CA THR A 30 -2.47 -12.50 -6.67
C THR A 30 -3.02 -11.81 -7.93
N ALA A 31 -2.90 -12.46 -9.08
CA ALA A 31 -3.31 -11.91 -10.38
C ALA A 31 -4.78 -11.45 -10.43
N VAL A 32 -5.59 -11.92 -9.50
CA VAL A 32 -7.02 -11.63 -9.36
C VAL A 32 -7.31 -10.14 -9.16
N ASN A 33 -6.54 -9.46 -8.31
CA ASN A 33 -6.77 -8.05 -8.00
C ASN A 33 -5.74 -7.10 -8.66
N TYR A 34 -4.92 -7.63 -9.57
CA TYR A 34 -3.93 -6.83 -10.30
C TYR A 34 -4.57 -5.73 -11.16
N LYS A 35 -5.75 -5.99 -11.73
CA LYS A 35 -6.50 -4.98 -12.50
C LYS A 35 -6.82 -3.74 -11.69
N TYR A 36 -7.21 -3.92 -10.43
CA TYR A 36 -7.44 -2.81 -9.51
C TYR A 36 -6.15 -2.02 -9.29
N LEU A 37 -5.10 -2.70 -8.87
CA LEU A 37 -3.84 -2.03 -8.55
C LEU A 37 -3.28 -1.27 -9.76
N SER A 38 -3.32 -1.87 -10.95
CA SER A 38 -2.87 -1.20 -12.17
C SER A 38 -3.76 -0.01 -12.59
N ALA A 39 -5.01 0.04 -12.13
CA ALA A 39 -5.92 1.12 -12.45
C ALA A 39 -5.78 2.33 -11.50
N VAL A 40 -5.42 2.09 -10.24
CA VAL A 40 -5.31 3.14 -9.21
C VAL A 40 -3.87 3.52 -8.90
N ASP A 41 -2.91 2.62 -9.16
CA ASP A 41 -1.49 2.84 -8.87
C ASP A 41 -0.94 4.01 -9.69
N SER A 42 -0.40 4.98 -8.97
CA SER A 42 0.31 6.12 -9.53
C SER A 42 1.48 6.46 -8.62
N GLU A 43 2.68 6.53 -9.20
CA GLU A 43 3.89 6.96 -8.49
C GLU A 43 3.73 8.36 -7.86
N ASP A 44 2.77 9.14 -8.35
CA ASP A 44 2.44 10.48 -7.84
C ASP A 44 1.54 10.45 -6.61
N ASN A 45 0.87 9.33 -6.30
CA ASN A 45 0.00 9.21 -5.14
C ASN A 45 0.79 9.27 -3.83
N ALA A 46 0.13 9.66 -2.75
CA ALA A 46 0.72 9.60 -1.42
C ALA A 46 1.05 8.13 -1.04
N ILE A 47 2.20 7.90 -0.40
CA ILE A 47 2.65 6.56 0.00
C ILE A 47 1.59 5.84 0.84
N THR A 48 0.93 6.55 1.76
CA THR A 48 -0.12 5.99 2.61
C THR A 48 -1.36 5.54 1.83
N VAL A 49 -1.65 6.20 0.71
CA VAL A 49 -2.71 5.80 -0.24
C VAL A 49 -2.30 4.51 -0.95
N GLN A 50 -1.11 4.48 -1.55
CA GLN A 50 -0.57 3.30 -2.24
C GLN A 50 -0.51 2.06 -1.33
N GLU A 51 -0.07 2.23 -0.07
CA GLU A 51 -0.02 1.15 0.92
C GLU A 51 -1.42 0.61 1.26
N LEU A 52 -2.45 1.47 1.32
CA LEU A 52 -3.81 1.05 1.59
C LEU A 52 -4.43 0.35 0.37
N GLU A 53 -4.20 0.87 -0.84
CA GLU A 53 -4.60 0.26 -2.11
C GLU A 53 -3.96 -1.14 -2.27
N ALA A 54 -2.67 -1.27 -1.93
CA ALA A 54 -1.98 -2.56 -1.93
C ALA A 54 -2.60 -3.56 -0.94
N LYS A 55 -2.99 -3.12 0.26
CA LYS A 55 -3.69 -3.98 1.23
C LYS A 55 -5.03 -4.48 0.69
N VAL A 56 -5.78 -3.62 0.01
CA VAL A 56 -7.06 -4.01 -0.64
C VAL A 56 -6.79 -5.04 -1.74
N ALA A 57 -5.79 -4.82 -2.57
CA ALA A 57 -5.45 -5.73 -3.67
C ALA A 57 -5.01 -7.12 -3.18
N MET A 58 -4.32 -7.18 -2.04
CA MET A 58 -3.80 -8.43 -1.46
C MET A 58 -4.77 -9.12 -0.48
N PHE A 59 -5.91 -8.50 -0.20
CA PHE A 59 -6.85 -9.06 0.77
C PHE A 59 -7.55 -10.29 0.21
N ASP A 60 -7.41 -11.42 0.92
CA ASP A 60 -8.08 -12.67 0.60
C ASP A 60 -9.30 -12.84 1.50
N ILE A 61 -10.49 -12.57 0.95
CA ILE A 61 -11.75 -12.72 1.69
C ILE A 61 -12.00 -14.17 2.08
N LYS A 62 -11.59 -15.14 1.24
CA LYS A 62 -11.85 -16.56 1.49
C LYS A 62 -11.10 -17.12 2.70
N SER A 63 -9.93 -16.60 2.99
CA SER A 63 -9.14 -16.98 4.17
C SER A 63 -9.43 -16.11 5.39
N SER A 64 -10.33 -15.13 5.28
CA SER A 64 -10.70 -14.24 6.37
C SER A 64 -11.81 -14.82 7.25
N GLU A 65 -11.90 -14.33 8.49
CA GLU A 65 -12.99 -14.65 9.42
C GLU A 65 -14.37 -14.15 8.96
N PHE A 66 -14.41 -13.24 7.97
CA PHE A 66 -15.64 -12.65 7.43
C PHE A 66 -16.26 -13.52 6.34
N TYR A 67 -15.57 -14.56 5.89
CA TYR A 67 -16.06 -15.42 4.82
C TYR A 67 -17.20 -16.31 5.30
N ASN A 68 -18.31 -16.32 4.53
CA ASN A 68 -19.41 -17.26 4.67
C ASN A 68 -19.93 -17.56 3.27
N ASP A 69 -20.02 -18.83 2.89
CA ASP A 69 -20.42 -19.31 1.57
C ASP A 69 -21.88 -19.00 1.19
N GLU A 70 -22.68 -18.53 2.16
CA GLU A 70 -24.05 -18.05 1.92
C GLU A 70 -24.10 -16.67 1.26
N TYR A 71 -23.01 -15.90 1.28
CA TYR A 71 -22.99 -14.53 0.75
C TYR A 71 -22.35 -14.47 -0.64
N ASP A 72 -23.00 -13.73 -1.55
CA ASP A 72 -22.48 -13.48 -2.90
C ASP A 72 -21.51 -12.31 -2.97
N THR A 73 -21.56 -11.40 -2.00
CA THR A 73 -20.74 -10.18 -1.98
C THR A 73 -20.34 -9.77 -0.57
N TYR A 74 -19.11 -9.32 -0.43
CA TYR A 74 -18.52 -8.85 0.82
C TYR A 74 -18.10 -7.41 0.69
N ASN A 75 -18.56 -6.55 1.58
CA ASN A 75 -18.14 -5.14 1.65
C ASN A 75 -17.21 -4.94 2.84
N ILE A 76 -15.94 -4.72 2.56
CA ILE A 76 -14.88 -4.58 3.56
C ILE A 76 -14.37 -3.13 3.57
N TYR A 77 -14.25 -2.56 4.76
CA TYR A 77 -13.67 -1.24 4.96
C TYR A 77 -12.23 -1.34 5.42
N PHE A 78 -11.35 -0.66 4.72
CA PHE A 78 -9.96 -0.46 5.10
C PHE A 78 -9.76 0.99 5.52
N TYR A 79 -9.07 1.22 6.63
CA TYR A 79 -8.92 2.55 7.23
C TYR A 79 -7.46 2.90 7.45
N ILE A 80 -7.15 4.18 7.27
CA ILE A 80 -5.98 4.89 7.77
C ILE A 80 -6.44 6.19 8.42
N PRO A 81 -5.61 6.92 9.20
CA PRO A 81 -6.01 8.19 9.80
C PRO A 81 -6.58 9.19 8.80
N ASP A 82 -5.99 9.26 7.61
CA ASP A 82 -6.32 10.26 6.58
C ASP A 82 -7.30 9.75 5.52
N GLY A 83 -7.82 8.53 5.65
CA GLY A 83 -8.74 8.01 4.65
C GLY A 83 -9.26 6.61 4.86
N LYS A 84 -10.05 6.18 3.89
CA LYS A 84 -10.64 4.84 3.86
C LYS A 84 -10.91 4.37 2.45
N ILE A 85 -10.93 3.05 2.29
CA ILE A 85 -11.39 2.36 1.09
C ILE A 85 -12.52 1.42 1.49
N LEU A 86 -13.66 1.54 0.82
CA LEU A 86 -14.70 0.52 0.81
C LEU A 86 -14.45 -0.38 -0.40
N ALA A 87 -14.16 -1.65 -0.16
CA ALA A 87 -13.90 -2.65 -1.19
C ALA A 87 -15.02 -3.70 -1.20
N ALA A 88 -15.57 -3.98 -2.37
CA ALA A 88 -16.55 -5.04 -2.58
C ALA A 88 -15.88 -6.21 -3.30
N TYR A 89 -15.95 -7.40 -2.70
CA TYR A 89 -15.46 -8.66 -3.25
C TYR A 89 -16.64 -9.59 -3.56
N ASP A 90 -16.51 -10.39 -4.61
CA ASP A 90 -17.45 -11.46 -4.88
C ASP A 90 -17.13 -12.71 -4.01
N LYS A 91 -17.99 -13.73 -4.11
CA LYS A 91 -17.80 -15.00 -3.41
C LYS A 91 -16.52 -15.77 -3.81
N ASP A 92 -15.97 -15.46 -4.97
CA ASP A 92 -14.76 -16.09 -5.49
C ASP A 92 -13.47 -15.36 -5.06
N GLY A 93 -13.63 -14.21 -4.36
CA GLY A 93 -12.53 -13.40 -3.85
C GLY A 93 -12.05 -12.32 -4.83
N ASN A 94 -12.77 -12.14 -5.95
CA ASN A 94 -12.42 -11.09 -6.89
C ASN A 94 -12.92 -9.73 -6.40
N LEU A 95 -12.07 -8.73 -6.50
CA LEU A 95 -12.45 -7.35 -6.22
C LEU A 95 -13.28 -6.80 -7.38
N ILE A 96 -14.53 -6.46 -7.10
CA ILE A 96 -15.49 -5.96 -8.11
C ILE A 96 -15.63 -4.44 -8.09
N ARG A 97 -15.41 -3.79 -6.95
CA ARG A 97 -15.53 -2.32 -6.83
C ARG A 97 -14.75 -1.78 -5.65
N THR A 98 -14.20 -0.57 -5.79
CA THR A 98 -13.78 0.25 -4.65
C THR A 98 -14.44 1.63 -4.68
N ILE A 99 -14.59 2.21 -3.49
CA ILE A 99 -14.87 3.64 -3.28
C ILE A 99 -13.88 4.12 -2.24
N GLU A 100 -13.03 5.06 -2.64
CA GLU A 100 -11.92 5.54 -1.85
C GLU A 100 -12.11 7.00 -1.50
N LYS A 101 -11.77 7.37 -0.29
CA LYS A 101 -11.83 8.75 0.17
C LYS A 101 -10.66 9.04 1.09
N PHE A 102 -9.84 10.00 0.70
CA PHE A 102 -8.69 10.48 1.45
C PHE A 102 -8.81 11.99 1.70
N LYS A 103 -8.22 12.47 2.79
CA LYS A 103 -8.23 13.88 3.17
C LYS A 103 -6.82 14.35 3.42
N ASN A 104 -6.49 15.55 2.89
CA ASN A 104 -5.22 16.22 3.12
C ASN A 104 -4.01 15.32 2.78
N VAL A 105 -4.15 14.50 1.74
CA VAL A 105 -3.05 13.68 1.20
C VAL A 105 -2.36 14.43 0.07
N LYS A 106 -1.12 14.01 -0.25
CA LYS A 106 -0.41 14.54 -1.41
C LYS A 106 -1.26 14.31 -2.66
N LEU A 107 -1.64 15.40 -3.33
CA LEU A 107 -2.37 15.34 -4.60
C LEU A 107 -1.42 14.98 -5.76
N PRO A 108 -1.92 14.31 -6.81
CA PRO A 108 -1.16 14.09 -8.03
C PRO A 108 -0.60 15.39 -8.61
N ILE A 109 0.60 15.32 -9.19
CA ILE A 109 1.31 16.50 -9.72
C ILE A 109 0.47 17.26 -10.77
N ALA A 110 -0.21 16.54 -11.65
CA ALA A 110 -1.07 17.15 -12.66
C ALA A 110 -2.19 18.02 -12.05
N VAL A 111 -2.76 17.58 -10.93
CA VAL A 111 -3.81 18.32 -10.21
C VAL A 111 -3.24 19.58 -9.57
N THR A 112 -2.12 19.46 -8.85
CA THR A 112 -1.47 20.62 -8.21
C THR A 112 -1.00 21.65 -9.20
N GLN A 113 -0.46 21.24 -10.36
CA GLN A 113 -0.07 22.13 -11.43
C GLN A 113 -1.28 22.85 -12.07
N ALA A 114 -2.38 22.15 -12.30
CA ALA A 114 -3.61 22.75 -12.83
C ALA A 114 -4.18 23.81 -11.86
N ILE A 115 -4.16 23.55 -10.55
CA ILE A 115 -4.59 24.50 -9.52
C ILE A 115 -3.66 25.72 -9.51
N ALA A 116 -2.34 25.51 -9.46
CA ALA A 116 -1.36 26.60 -9.44
C ALA A 116 -1.45 27.50 -10.68
N LYS A 117 -1.71 26.92 -11.86
CA LYS A 117 -1.93 27.67 -13.10
C LYS A 117 -3.18 28.53 -13.05
N ARG A 118 -4.27 28.00 -12.46
CA ARG A 118 -5.56 28.70 -12.40
C ARG A 118 -5.61 29.72 -11.26
N PHE A 119 -4.90 29.44 -10.16
CA PHE A 119 -4.92 30.23 -8.94
C PHE A 119 -3.48 30.54 -8.45
N PRO A 120 -2.68 31.34 -9.20
CA PRO A 120 -1.23 31.46 -8.96
C PRO A 120 -0.84 32.07 -7.59
N ASN A 121 -1.78 32.76 -6.93
CA ASN A 121 -1.53 33.41 -5.62
C ASN A 121 -2.27 32.71 -4.47
N TRP A 122 -2.76 31.49 -4.69
CA TRP A 122 -3.51 30.73 -3.69
C TRP A 122 -2.72 29.48 -3.28
N SER A 123 -2.88 29.10 -2.02
CA SER A 123 -2.39 27.82 -1.52
C SER A 123 -3.54 26.89 -1.19
N ILE A 124 -3.34 25.59 -1.38
CA ILE A 124 -4.30 24.56 -0.99
C ILE A 124 -4.27 24.46 0.53
N VAL A 125 -5.40 24.65 1.19
CA VAL A 125 -5.53 24.59 2.66
C VAL A 125 -6.00 23.21 3.10
N SER A 126 -6.86 22.59 2.29
CA SER A 126 -7.39 21.23 2.51
C SER A 126 -7.87 20.65 1.20
N ASP A 127 -7.86 19.33 1.11
CA ASP A 127 -8.38 18.60 -0.02
C ASP A 127 -9.19 17.38 0.41
N VAL A 128 -9.97 16.88 -0.52
CA VAL A 128 -10.58 15.55 -0.45
C VAL A 128 -10.34 14.87 -1.78
N TYR A 129 -9.64 13.75 -1.76
CA TYR A 129 -9.33 12.94 -2.92
C TYR A 129 -10.28 11.73 -2.97
N PHE A 130 -10.99 11.61 -4.08
CA PHE A 130 -11.92 10.51 -4.34
C PHE A 130 -11.46 9.68 -5.53
N VAL A 131 -11.46 8.36 -5.35
CA VAL A 131 -11.24 7.38 -6.40
C VAL A 131 -12.38 6.36 -6.39
N SER A 132 -12.76 5.88 -7.54
CA SER A 132 -13.67 4.75 -7.68
C SER A 132 -13.16 3.81 -8.77
N PHE A 133 -13.21 2.52 -8.48
CA PHE A 133 -12.84 1.45 -9.41
C PHE A 133 -14.02 0.51 -9.60
N HIS A 134 -14.19 0.01 -10.81
CA HIS A 134 -15.10 -1.07 -11.19
C HIS A 134 -14.36 -2.05 -12.08
N SER A 135 -14.60 -3.34 -11.89
CA SER A 135 -13.90 -4.43 -12.60
C SER A 135 -14.49 -4.78 -13.96
N ASP A 136 -15.47 -4.01 -14.44
CA ASP A 136 -16.20 -4.28 -15.72
C ASP A 136 -15.28 -4.35 -16.94
#